data_c09022627482366c212cd10512841349
#
_entry.id   c09022627482366c212cd10512841349
#
_cell.length_a   1.000
_cell.length_b   1.000
_cell.length_c   1.000
_cell.angle_alpha   90.00
_cell.angle_beta   90.00
_cell.angle_gamma   90.00
#
_symmetry.space_group_name_H-M   'P 1'
#
loop_
_entity.id
_entity.type
_entity.pdbx_description
1 polymer ?
#
loop_
_entity_poly.entity_id
_entity_poly.type
_entity_poly.pdbx_seq_one_letter_code
_entity_poly.pdbx_strand_id
1 'polypeptide(L)'
;MSFNRRNFLKGMGLLGLGASIPTQAKSTDQHKIAGNESTVQSEIFDFAAAPYLQNLQADHVTICSIFTKPCFAWVERLDANGKVLETIYQVEDGMRNANVEHFKFKVRRNGSEIKYRVVAKEVTKFDPYKIEYGKQIQSADFTAQLAQPDQDQISCLILNDIHETKESYGLLYNQSKLVKKDLVFLNGDSFHYVTTAKDLTEKLLQPVTTSFASISPFVMVRGNHETRGKFARDFKQYFDYPENKFYHSFKMGPIYWIVLDSGEDKPDEHEVYGGTVDYDHYRLEQKAWLEKVLKSKERKSAKHTIVVTHIPFHHSDDWHGTQHNKLCFHEVLQNNKVDAVISGHTHEHSFHAPDNEHNYYVLIGGGPKAGNRTYIEVKAQGKQLQVDLIKENGEQIQGFRKG
;
A
#
# COMPACT_ATOMS: atom_id res chain seq x y z
N MET A 1 29.16 27.72 26.67
CA MET A 1 29.01 27.18 28.03
C MET A 1 28.76 25.69 27.92
N SER A 2 29.76 24.88 28.29
CA SER A 2 29.76 23.44 28.16
C SER A 2 29.10 22.83 29.40
N PHE A 3 28.06 22.00 29.20
CA PHE A 3 27.50 21.23 30.32
C PHE A 3 28.11 19.83 30.34
N ASN A 4 28.79 19.56 31.42
CA ASN A 4 29.56 18.37 31.73
C ASN A 4 28.66 17.29 32.33
N ARG A 5 28.57 16.11 31.64
CA ARG A 5 27.90 14.92 32.18
C ARG A 5 28.83 14.16 33.12
N ARG A 6 28.72 14.40 34.40
CA ARG A 6 29.19 13.49 35.48
C ARG A 6 28.69 14.04 36.80
N ASN A 7 27.73 13.34 37.40
CA ASN A 7 27.49 13.20 38.84
C ASN A 7 26.02 12.94 39.12
N PHE A 8 25.65 11.68 39.06
CA PHE A 8 24.44 11.21 39.77
C PHE A 8 24.64 9.73 40.17
N LEU A 9 25.48 9.54 41.15
CA LEU A 9 25.58 8.30 41.91
C LEU A 9 26.24 8.64 43.27
N LYS A 10 25.40 8.79 44.32
CA LYS A 10 25.73 8.52 45.74
C LYS A 10 24.55 8.95 46.60
N GLY A 11 23.94 7.99 47.25
CA GLY A 11 22.93 8.20 48.27
C GLY A 11 22.37 6.87 48.75
N MET A 12 23.26 6.09 49.43
CA MET A 12 22.84 4.92 50.21
C MET A 12 22.22 5.39 51.53
N GLY A 13 21.18 4.70 51.96
CA GLY A 13 20.64 4.76 53.31
C GLY A 13 19.97 3.44 53.65
N LEU A 14 20.71 2.56 54.35
CA LEU A 14 20.17 1.36 55.03
C LEU A 14 19.34 1.81 56.23
N LEU A 15 18.22 1.14 56.50
CA LEU A 15 17.71 0.82 57.83
C LEU A 15 16.82 -0.42 57.71
N GLY A 16 17.29 -1.52 58.33
CA GLY A 16 16.52 -2.72 58.57
C GLY A 16 15.84 -2.73 59.95
N LEU A 17 14.90 -3.64 60.07
CA LEU A 17 14.33 -4.31 61.29
C LEU A 17 13.10 -5.04 60.75
N GLY A 18 12.92 -6.31 60.70
CA GLY A 18 13.10 -7.37 61.67
C GLY A 18 11.78 -7.67 62.36
N ALA A 19 11.00 -8.69 61.92
CA ALA A 19 10.13 -9.50 62.76
C ALA A 19 9.54 -10.69 61.99
N SER A 20 10.02 -11.86 62.29
CA SER A 20 9.40 -13.14 62.72
C SER A 20 8.24 -13.73 61.92
N ILE A 21 8.53 -14.94 61.47
CA ILE A 21 7.71 -16.02 60.93
C ILE A 21 6.71 -16.56 62.00
N PRO A 22 5.58 -17.15 61.58
CA PRO A 22 5.41 -18.57 61.86
C PRO A 22 5.05 -19.43 60.67
N THR A 23 5.70 -20.57 60.65
CA THR A 23 5.47 -21.78 59.92
C THR A 23 4.17 -22.50 60.27
N GLN A 24 3.38 -22.93 59.28
CA GLN A 24 2.58 -24.19 59.30
C GLN A 24 2.26 -24.57 57.87
N ALA A 25 2.66 -25.60 57.51
CA ALA A 25 2.50 -27.01 57.18
C ALA A 25 1.33 -27.35 56.21
N LYS A 26 1.75 -27.90 55.09
CA LYS A 26 1.18 -29.00 54.27
C LYS A 26 -0.30 -28.97 53.89
N SER A 27 -0.54 -28.85 52.55
CA SER A 27 -1.30 -29.89 51.85
C SER A 27 -0.80 -30.00 50.42
N THR A 28 -0.47 -31.21 50.06
CA THR A 28 -0.10 -31.68 48.72
C THR A 28 -1.40 -31.82 47.91
N ASP A 29 -1.55 -30.99 46.87
CA ASP A 29 -2.40 -31.32 45.75
C ASP A 29 -1.58 -31.14 44.46
N GLN A 30 -1.17 -32.26 43.91
CA GLN A 30 -0.60 -32.37 42.60
C GLN A 30 -1.72 -32.15 41.56
N HIS A 31 -1.98 -30.92 41.16
CA HIS A 31 -2.62 -30.71 39.89
C HIS A 31 -1.56 -30.87 38.77
N LYS A 32 -1.60 -32.01 38.11
CA LYS A 32 -1.04 -32.21 36.79
C LYS A 32 -1.66 -31.17 35.88
N ILE A 33 -0.91 -30.09 35.63
CA ILE A 33 -1.14 -29.23 34.48
C ILE A 33 -0.80 -30.12 33.28
N ALA A 34 -1.81 -30.66 32.63
CA ALA A 34 -1.67 -31.21 31.28
C ALA A 34 -1.21 -30.06 30.39
N GLY A 35 0.07 -30.03 30.08
CA GLY A 35 0.60 -29.18 29.06
C GLY A 35 -0.09 -29.58 27.75
N ASN A 36 -0.98 -28.74 27.27
CA ASN A 36 -1.32 -28.71 25.88
C ASN A 36 -0.03 -28.30 25.14
N GLU A 37 0.76 -29.27 24.75
CA GLU A 37 1.66 -29.13 23.63
C GLU A 37 0.75 -28.88 22.43
N SER A 38 0.47 -27.62 22.13
CA SER A 38 0.05 -27.22 20.81
C SER A 38 1.20 -27.68 19.90
N THR A 39 0.99 -28.75 19.16
CA THR A 39 1.81 -29.13 18.04
C THR A 39 1.81 -27.92 17.10
N VAL A 40 2.84 -27.07 17.20
CA VAL A 40 3.17 -26.07 16.22
C VAL A 40 3.49 -26.89 14.96
N GLN A 41 2.47 -27.06 14.10
CA GLN A 41 2.72 -27.55 12.75
C GLN A 41 3.76 -26.58 12.17
N SER A 42 4.97 -27.08 11.93
CA SER A 42 6.03 -26.28 11.32
C SER A 42 5.47 -25.77 9.99
N GLU A 43 5.24 -24.48 9.88
CA GLU A 43 4.79 -23.88 8.62
C GLU A 43 5.70 -24.35 7.48
N ILE A 44 5.10 -24.78 6.36
CA ILE A 44 5.86 -25.19 5.18
C ILE A 44 6.47 -23.93 4.56
N PHE A 45 7.74 -23.95 4.21
CA PHE A 45 8.38 -22.86 3.47
C PHE A 45 7.76 -22.75 2.08
N ASP A 46 7.10 -21.61 1.80
CA ASP A 46 6.44 -21.30 0.54
C ASP A 46 6.27 -19.79 0.34
N PHE A 47 5.76 -19.38 -0.83
CA PHE A 47 5.27 -18.03 -1.04
C PHE A 47 4.00 -17.80 -0.23
N ALA A 48 3.97 -16.73 0.55
CA ALA A 48 2.77 -16.32 1.27
C ALA A 48 1.72 -15.69 0.33
N ALA A 49 2.18 -15.04 -0.74
CA ALA A 49 1.41 -14.61 -1.91
C ALA A 49 2.33 -14.67 -3.14
N ALA A 50 1.78 -14.78 -4.35
CA ALA A 50 2.59 -14.70 -5.55
C ALA A 50 3.29 -13.31 -5.65
N PRO A 51 4.44 -13.20 -6.36
CA PRO A 51 5.12 -11.93 -6.55
C PRO A 51 4.20 -10.87 -7.19
N TYR A 52 4.38 -9.60 -6.80
CA TYR A 52 3.56 -8.50 -7.27
C TYR A 52 4.39 -7.28 -7.67
N LEU A 53 3.84 -6.51 -8.61
CA LEU A 53 4.49 -5.36 -9.23
C LEU A 53 4.08 -4.06 -8.55
N GLN A 54 5.07 -3.25 -8.18
CA GLN A 54 4.89 -1.96 -7.51
C GLN A 54 5.78 -0.90 -8.15
N ASN A 55 5.53 0.37 -7.82
CA ASN A 55 6.40 1.50 -8.10
C ASN A 55 6.96 1.49 -9.54
N LEU A 56 6.04 1.49 -10.53
CA LEU A 56 6.41 1.56 -11.94
C LEU A 56 6.97 2.96 -12.25
N GLN A 57 8.26 3.02 -12.52
CA GLN A 57 8.99 4.24 -12.89
C GLN A 57 9.49 4.19 -14.33
N ALA A 58 10.09 5.29 -14.80
CA ALA A 58 10.64 5.38 -16.15
C ALA A 58 11.72 4.32 -16.42
N ASP A 59 12.58 4.06 -15.45
CA ASP A 59 13.78 3.23 -15.57
C ASP A 59 13.66 1.86 -14.88
N HIS A 60 12.65 1.66 -14.02
CA HIS A 60 12.49 0.42 -13.27
C HIS A 60 11.04 0.11 -12.91
N VAL A 61 10.83 -1.10 -12.45
CA VAL A 61 9.64 -1.56 -11.71
C VAL A 61 10.14 -2.35 -10.49
N THR A 62 9.42 -2.29 -9.40
CA THR A 62 9.74 -3.10 -8.23
C THR A 62 8.91 -4.38 -8.23
N ILE A 63 9.57 -5.53 -8.09
CA ILE A 63 8.94 -6.82 -7.86
C ILE A 63 9.02 -7.08 -6.36
N CYS A 64 7.86 -7.13 -5.70
CA CYS A 64 7.75 -7.49 -4.29
C CYS A 64 7.42 -8.97 -4.14
N SER A 65 7.92 -9.58 -3.06
CA SER A 65 7.66 -10.99 -2.75
C SER A 65 7.62 -11.21 -1.24
N ILE A 66 6.72 -12.09 -0.79
CA ILE A 66 6.54 -12.43 0.63
C ILE A 66 6.53 -13.94 0.78
N PHE A 67 7.17 -14.41 1.84
CA PHE A 67 7.34 -15.82 2.15
C PHE A 67 6.80 -16.16 3.54
N THR A 68 6.53 -17.43 3.76
CA THR A 68 6.03 -17.95 5.04
C THR A 68 7.12 -18.11 6.11
N LYS A 69 8.40 -18.05 5.69
CA LYS A 69 9.57 -18.15 6.57
C LYS A 69 10.71 -17.28 6.08
N PRO A 70 11.65 -16.91 6.96
CA PRO A 70 12.87 -16.22 6.57
C PRO A 70 13.64 -16.98 5.48
N CYS A 71 14.05 -16.24 4.45
CA CYS A 71 14.72 -16.84 3.30
C CYS A 71 15.79 -15.90 2.70
N PHE A 72 16.47 -16.41 1.68
CA PHE A 72 17.30 -15.66 0.75
C PHE A 72 16.68 -15.77 -0.63
N ALA A 73 16.29 -14.65 -1.23
CA ALA A 73 15.54 -14.62 -2.48
C ALA A 73 16.16 -13.71 -3.53
N TRP A 74 15.81 -13.96 -4.80
CA TRP A 74 16.21 -13.17 -5.96
C TRP A 74 15.15 -13.25 -7.07
N VAL A 75 15.22 -12.30 -7.98
CA VAL A 75 14.44 -12.31 -9.24
C VAL A 75 15.34 -12.85 -10.35
N GLU A 76 14.80 -13.71 -11.18
CA GLU A 76 15.37 -14.09 -12.46
C GLU A 76 14.57 -13.43 -13.58
N ARG A 77 15.24 -12.59 -14.38
CA ARG A 77 14.68 -12.06 -15.62
C ARG A 77 14.92 -13.08 -16.72
N LEU A 78 13.88 -13.35 -17.50
CA LEU A 78 13.86 -14.45 -18.48
C LEU A 78 13.77 -13.91 -19.90
N ASP A 79 14.29 -14.66 -20.86
CA ASP A 79 13.98 -14.48 -22.27
C ASP A 79 12.63 -15.12 -22.65
N ALA A 80 12.25 -15.01 -23.90
CA ALA A 80 10.99 -15.59 -24.42
C ALA A 80 10.90 -17.12 -24.18
N ASN A 81 12.03 -17.82 -24.18
CA ASN A 81 12.14 -19.27 -24.01
C ASN A 81 12.25 -19.70 -22.54
N GLY A 82 12.24 -18.76 -21.59
CA GLY A 82 12.39 -19.05 -20.16
C GLY A 82 13.84 -19.20 -19.68
N LYS A 83 14.85 -18.87 -20.53
CA LYS A 83 16.24 -18.87 -20.15
C LYS A 83 16.54 -17.63 -19.29
N VAL A 84 17.30 -17.79 -18.20
CA VAL A 84 17.73 -16.70 -17.35
C VAL A 84 18.69 -15.76 -18.08
N LEU A 85 18.31 -14.52 -18.20
CA LEU A 85 19.13 -13.42 -18.75
C LEU A 85 19.92 -12.70 -17.67
N GLU A 86 19.31 -12.53 -16.49
CA GLU A 86 19.85 -11.75 -15.39
C GLU A 86 19.30 -12.24 -14.05
N THR A 87 20.13 -12.20 -13.01
CA THR A 87 19.72 -12.48 -11.62
C THR A 87 19.83 -11.19 -10.83
N ILE A 88 18.74 -10.79 -10.16
CA ILE A 88 18.62 -9.52 -9.48
C ILE A 88 18.36 -9.76 -8.00
N TYR A 89 19.19 -9.14 -7.16
CA TYR A 89 19.10 -9.22 -5.70
C TYR A 89 18.66 -7.87 -5.13
N GLN A 90 18.01 -7.89 -3.98
CA GLN A 90 17.88 -6.69 -3.16
C GLN A 90 19.21 -6.49 -2.42
N VAL A 91 19.89 -5.38 -2.72
CA VAL A 91 21.21 -5.05 -2.15
C VAL A 91 21.15 -3.70 -1.49
N GLU A 92 21.64 -3.61 -0.27
CA GLU A 92 21.78 -2.40 0.50
C GLU A 92 23.16 -2.38 1.18
N ASP A 93 23.90 -1.30 1.01
CA ASP A 93 25.26 -1.14 1.57
C ASP A 93 26.23 -2.32 1.28
N GLY A 94 26.09 -2.92 0.09
CA GLY A 94 26.90 -4.06 -0.35
C GLY A 94 26.42 -5.42 0.13
N MET A 95 25.43 -5.48 1.00
CA MET A 95 24.84 -6.73 1.49
C MET A 95 23.60 -7.11 0.70
N ARG A 96 23.50 -8.38 0.28
CA ARG A 96 22.25 -8.92 -0.24
C ARG A 96 21.32 -9.20 0.91
N ASN A 97 20.08 -8.72 0.79
CA ASN A 97 19.07 -8.95 1.81
C ASN A 97 18.80 -10.46 1.97
N ALA A 98 18.79 -10.92 3.20
CA ALA A 98 18.64 -12.35 3.55
C ALA A 98 18.07 -12.49 4.97
N ASN A 99 17.54 -13.68 5.29
CA ASN A 99 16.95 -14.00 6.59
C ASN A 99 15.76 -13.10 6.95
N VAL A 100 14.97 -12.76 5.94
CA VAL A 100 13.72 -11.98 6.04
C VAL A 100 12.62 -12.67 5.26
N GLU A 101 11.37 -12.29 5.52
CA GLU A 101 10.18 -12.87 4.90
C GLU A 101 9.64 -12.03 3.72
N HIS A 102 10.12 -10.80 3.53
CA HIS A 102 9.67 -9.94 2.45
C HIS A 102 10.82 -9.24 1.75
N PHE A 103 10.66 -9.05 0.44
CA PHE A 103 11.68 -8.48 -0.45
C PHE A 103 11.05 -7.47 -1.41
N LYS A 104 11.88 -6.49 -1.83
CA LYS A 104 11.59 -5.49 -2.86
C LYS A 104 12.74 -5.47 -3.87
N PHE A 105 12.55 -6.10 -5.01
CA PHE A 105 13.58 -6.19 -6.04
C PHE A 105 13.38 -5.08 -7.08
N LYS A 106 14.31 -4.14 -7.14
CA LYS A 106 14.30 -3.05 -8.13
C LYS A 106 14.85 -3.57 -9.46
N VAL A 107 13.97 -3.79 -10.42
CA VAL A 107 14.28 -4.39 -11.72
C VAL A 107 14.31 -3.34 -12.80
N ARG A 108 15.45 -3.18 -13.49
CA ARG A 108 15.60 -2.25 -14.63
C ARG A 108 14.68 -2.66 -15.77
N ARG A 109 14.10 -1.66 -16.39
CA ARG A 109 13.29 -1.82 -17.60
C ARG A 109 14.16 -1.69 -18.84
N ASN A 110 13.99 -2.64 -19.77
CA ASN A 110 14.62 -2.63 -21.10
C ASN A 110 13.53 -2.74 -22.18
N GLY A 111 12.49 -1.90 -22.08
CA GLY A 111 11.33 -1.94 -22.97
C GLY A 111 10.00 -2.04 -22.24
N SER A 112 8.95 -2.42 -22.96
CA SER A 112 7.58 -2.52 -22.42
C SER A 112 7.24 -3.88 -21.81
N GLU A 113 8.05 -4.90 -22.05
CA GLU A 113 7.80 -6.25 -21.54
C GLU A 113 8.88 -6.65 -20.53
N ILE A 114 8.44 -7.30 -19.46
CA ILE A 114 9.31 -8.00 -18.54
C ILE A 114 8.78 -9.43 -18.33
N LYS A 115 9.63 -10.43 -18.55
CA LYS A 115 9.37 -11.81 -18.16
C LYS A 115 10.26 -12.16 -16.97
N TYR A 116 9.66 -12.66 -15.89
CA TYR A 116 10.37 -12.88 -14.64
C TYR A 116 9.79 -14.03 -13.82
N ARG A 117 10.60 -14.52 -12.89
CA ARG A 117 10.18 -15.36 -11.75
C ARG A 117 10.98 -14.98 -10.52
N VAL A 118 10.47 -15.35 -9.35
CA VAL A 118 11.17 -15.20 -8.08
C VAL A 118 11.61 -16.58 -7.60
N VAL A 119 12.85 -16.67 -7.13
CA VAL A 119 13.44 -17.88 -6.56
C VAL A 119 13.86 -17.60 -5.13
N ALA A 120 13.65 -18.53 -4.21
CA ALA A 120 14.02 -18.38 -2.81
C ALA A 120 14.56 -19.67 -2.22
N LYS A 121 15.47 -19.52 -1.26
CA LYS A 121 16.01 -20.60 -0.41
C LYS A 121 15.65 -20.31 1.04
N GLU A 122 15.02 -21.28 1.71
CA GLU A 122 14.79 -21.21 3.16
C GLU A 122 16.12 -21.01 3.89
N VAL A 123 16.18 -20.07 4.83
CA VAL A 123 17.32 -19.91 5.73
C VAL A 123 17.02 -20.72 6.98
N THR A 124 17.76 -21.83 7.16
CA THR A 124 17.62 -22.73 8.31
C THR A 124 18.58 -22.39 9.44
N LYS A 125 19.67 -21.66 9.12
CA LYS A 125 20.65 -21.15 10.07
C LYS A 125 21.26 -19.86 9.55
N PHE A 126 21.42 -18.87 10.45
CA PHE A 126 22.03 -17.59 10.12
C PHE A 126 22.97 -17.14 11.25
N ASP A 127 24.11 -17.78 11.35
CA ASP A 127 25.16 -17.46 12.33
C ASP A 127 26.25 -16.57 11.72
N PRO A 128 27.07 -15.87 12.53
CA PRO A 128 28.10 -14.96 12.03
C PRO A 128 29.08 -15.55 11.01
N TYR A 129 29.35 -16.85 11.10
CA TYR A 129 30.34 -17.55 10.23
C TYR A 129 29.73 -18.75 9.49
N LYS A 130 28.41 -18.95 9.59
CA LYS A 130 27.78 -20.12 8.97
C LYS A 130 26.32 -19.83 8.65
N ILE A 131 26.02 -19.80 7.35
CA ILE A 131 24.64 -19.69 6.83
C ILE A 131 24.30 -21.03 6.19
N GLU A 132 23.16 -21.60 6.57
CA GLU A 132 22.65 -22.85 6.00
C GLU A 132 21.30 -22.62 5.34
N TYR A 133 21.11 -23.26 4.21
CA TYR A 133 19.89 -23.17 3.42
C TYR A 133 19.17 -24.51 3.41
N GLY A 134 17.85 -24.46 3.51
CA GLY A 134 16.97 -25.60 3.35
C GLY A 134 16.42 -25.71 1.92
N LYS A 135 15.10 -25.89 1.82
CA LYS A 135 14.38 -26.06 0.55
C LYS A 135 14.54 -24.82 -0.35
N GLN A 136 14.71 -25.06 -1.66
CA GLN A 136 14.58 -24.02 -2.67
C GLN A 136 13.21 -24.13 -3.33
N ILE A 137 12.56 -22.99 -3.54
CA ILE A 137 11.29 -22.84 -4.26
C ILE A 137 11.43 -21.78 -5.35
N GLN A 138 10.53 -21.81 -6.32
CA GLN A 138 10.39 -20.76 -7.33
C GLN A 138 8.93 -20.51 -7.65
N SER A 139 8.61 -19.27 -8.02
CA SER A 139 7.28 -18.91 -8.54
C SER A 139 7.05 -19.46 -9.94
N ALA A 140 5.82 -19.32 -10.45
CA ALA A 140 5.56 -19.39 -11.89
C ALA A 140 6.35 -18.29 -12.63
N ASP A 141 6.51 -18.48 -13.96
CA ASP A 141 6.98 -17.43 -14.85
C ASP A 141 5.84 -16.44 -15.11
N PHE A 142 6.11 -15.15 -14.93
CA PHE A 142 5.17 -14.06 -15.19
C PHE A 142 5.66 -13.22 -16.37
N THR A 143 4.72 -12.74 -17.19
CA THR A 143 5.00 -11.77 -18.26
C THR A 143 4.14 -10.53 -18.06
N ALA A 144 4.76 -9.39 -17.85
CA ALA A 144 4.07 -8.12 -17.64
C ALA A 144 4.35 -7.15 -18.78
N GLN A 145 3.28 -6.51 -19.28
CA GLN A 145 3.34 -5.43 -20.27
C GLN A 145 3.27 -4.08 -19.56
N LEU A 146 4.41 -3.45 -19.38
CA LEU A 146 4.55 -2.21 -18.61
C LEU A 146 4.32 -0.97 -19.49
N ALA A 147 3.61 0.00 -18.95
CA ALA A 147 3.44 1.31 -19.60
C ALA A 147 4.80 1.98 -19.85
N GLN A 148 5.01 2.54 -21.04
CA GLN A 148 6.23 3.31 -21.32
C GLN A 148 6.09 4.74 -20.78
N PRO A 149 7.19 5.38 -20.33
CA PRO A 149 7.14 6.72 -19.72
C PRO A 149 6.52 7.78 -20.63
N ASP A 150 6.83 7.70 -21.92
CA ASP A 150 6.42 8.69 -22.94
C ASP A 150 5.30 8.18 -23.86
N GLN A 151 4.62 7.07 -23.50
CA GLN A 151 3.50 6.62 -24.34
C GLN A 151 2.39 7.66 -24.33
N ASP A 152 1.77 7.88 -25.49
CA ASP A 152 0.71 8.87 -25.66
C ASP A 152 -0.65 8.40 -25.12
N GLN A 153 -0.80 7.10 -24.89
CA GLN A 153 -2.03 6.48 -24.39
C GLN A 153 -1.79 5.75 -23.08
N ILE A 154 -2.68 5.94 -22.09
CA ILE A 154 -2.68 5.25 -20.80
C ILE A 154 -4.09 4.82 -20.43
N SER A 155 -4.21 3.66 -19.79
CA SER A 155 -5.47 3.13 -19.24
C SER A 155 -5.26 2.67 -17.82
N CYS A 156 -6.01 3.23 -16.89
CA CYS A 156 -5.91 2.90 -15.46
C CYS A 156 -7.25 2.48 -14.88
N LEU A 157 -7.20 1.59 -13.91
CA LEU A 157 -8.37 1.10 -13.16
C LEU A 157 -8.23 1.52 -11.71
N ILE A 158 -9.31 2.01 -11.09
CA ILE A 158 -9.33 2.39 -9.68
C ILE A 158 -10.42 1.60 -8.97
N LEU A 159 -10.01 0.90 -7.93
CA LEU A 159 -10.86 0.11 -7.02
C LEU A 159 -10.75 0.73 -5.63
N ASN A 160 -11.84 0.77 -4.88
CA ASN A 160 -11.87 1.33 -3.53
C ASN A 160 -12.83 0.55 -2.63
N ASP A 161 -12.69 0.70 -1.31
CA ASP A 161 -13.63 0.21 -0.30
C ASP A 161 -13.98 -1.29 -0.44
N ILE A 162 -12.98 -2.13 -0.55
CA ILE A 162 -13.15 -3.58 -0.72
C ILE A 162 -13.52 -4.26 0.60
N HIS A 163 -13.03 -3.75 1.75
CA HIS A 163 -13.36 -4.23 3.10
C HIS A 163 -13.37 -5.75 3.23
N GLU A 164 -12.27 -6.39 2.89
CA GLU A 164 -12.05 -7.85 3.02
C GLU A 164 -12.94 -8.74 2.12
N THR A 165 -13.73 -8.14 1.22
CA THR A 165 -14.54 -8.87 0.23
C THR A 165 -13.63 -9.32 -0.93
N LYS A 166 -12.85 -10.37 -0.69
CA LYS A 166 -11.72 -10.82 -1.53
C LYS A 166 -12.06 -11.03 -3.00
N GLU A 167 -13.26 -11.54 -3.29
CA GLU A 167 -13.74 -11.78 -4.66
C GLU A 167 -13.94 -10.49 -5.46
N SER A 168 -14.10 -9.34 -4.80
CA SER A 168 -14.30 -8.05 -5.46
C SER A 168 -13.11 -7.64 -6.30
N TYR A 169 -11.88 -7.96 -5.91
CA TYR A 169 -10.69 -7.62 -6.71
C TYR A 169 -10.75 -8.25 -8.11
N GLY A 170 -10.96 -9.56 -8.18
CA GLY A 170 -11.07 -10.27 -9.43
C GLY A 170 -12.34 -9.91 -10.21
N LEU A 171 -13.48 -9.78 -9.52
CA LEU A 171 -14.75 -9.40 -10.13
C LEU A 171 -14.62 -8.05 -10.86
N LEU A 172 -14.21 -7.00 -10.16
CA LEU A 172 -14.15 -5.64 -10.71
C LEU A 172 -13.03 -5.50 -11.75
N TYR A 173 -11.88 -6.15 -11.54
CA TYR A 173 -10.81 -6.17 -12.54
C TYR A 173 -11.25 -6.79 -13.85
N ASN A 174 -11.94 -7.92 -13.82
CA ASN A 174 -12.42 -8.64 -15.02
C ASN A 174 -13.62 -7.96 -15.67
N GLN A 175 -14.46 -7.28 -14.89
CA GLN A 175 -15.61 -6.53 -15.40
C GLN A 175 -15.19 -5.28 -16.19
N SER A 176 -14.06 -4.70 -15.88
CA SER A 176 -13.51 -3.55 -16.60
C SER A 176 -13.27 -3.86 -18.06
N LYS A 177 -13.80 -3.00 -18.94
CA LYS A 177 -13.69 -3.09 -20.41
C LYS A 177 -12.37 -2.55 -20.96
N LEU A 178 -11.46 -2.09 -20.11
CA LEU A 178 -10.12 -1.70 -20.53
C LEU A 178 -9.39 -2.90 -21.13
N VAL A 179 -8.96 -2.80 -22.40
CA VAL A 179 -8.19 -3.83 -23.08
C VAL A 179 -6.88 -4.12 -22.35
N LYS A 180 -6.23 -3.06 -21.89
CA LYS A 180 -5.03 -3.09 -21.05
C LYS A 180 -5.27 -2.25 -19.81
N LYS A 181 -4.75 -2.68 -18.69
CA LYS A 181 -4.72 -1.90 -17.44
C LYS A 181 -3.26 -1.64 -17.12
N ASP A 182 -2.78 -0.46 -17.55
CA ASP A 182 -1.38 -0.06 -17.39
C ASP A 182 -1.01 0.13 -15.91
N LEU A 183 -2.01 0.52 -15.09
CA LEU A 183 -1.88 0.69 -13.66
C LEU A 183 -3.23 0.46 -12.98
N VAL A 184 -3.21 -0.16 -11.81
CA VAL A 184 -4.37 -0.31 -10.95
C VAL A 184 -4.15 0.49 -9.67
N PHE A 185 -5.13 1.28 -9.25
CA PHE A 185 -5.13 1.91 -7.93
C PHE A 185 -6.06 1.12 -7.00
N LEU A 186 -5.55 0.76 -5.85
CA LEU A 186 -6.35 0.29 -4.72
C LEU A 186 -6.50 1.48 -3.79
N ASN A 187 -7.63 2.18 -3.89
CA ASN A 187 -7.83 3.48 -3.28
C ASN A 187 -8.43 3.38 -1.88
N GLY A 188 -7.72 2.68 -0.99
CA GLY A 188 -8.02 2.61 0.43
C GLY A 188 -9.13 1.65 0.82
N ASP A 189 -9.20 1.40 2.11
CA ASP A 189 -10.19 0.57 2.78
C ASP A 189 -10.31 -0.85 2.20
N SER A 190 -9.14 -1.47 1.97
CA SER A 190 -9.05 -2.89 1.64
C SER A 190 -9.42 -3.78 2.84
N PHE A 191 -9.33 -3.24 4.06
CA PHE A 191 -9.51 -3.93 5.34
C PHE A 191 -10.57 -3.23 6.20
N HIS A 192 -11.01 -3.88 7.26
CA HIS A 192 -11.62 -3.23 8.42
C HIS A 192 -10.55 -2.76 9.42
N TYR A 193 -9.47 -3.52 9.57
CA TYR A 193 -8.26 -3.21 10.34
C TYR A 193 -7.18 -4.25 10.01
N VAL A 194 -5.91 -3.91 10.22
CA VAL A 194 -4.79 -4.80 9.94
C VAL A 194 -4.07 -5.15 11.25
N THR A 195 -4.16 -6.43 11.65
CA THR A 195 -3.61 -6.88 12.94
C THR A 195 -2.31 -7.66 12.79
N THR A 196 -2.14 -8.35 11.65
CA THR A 196 -0.99 -9.23 11.38
C THR A 196 -0.56 -9.12 9.92
N ALA A 197 0.67 -9.56 9.62
CA ALA A 197 1.12 -9.77 8.24
C ALA A 197 0.24 -10.76 7.48
N LYS A 198 -0.35 -11.73 8.20
CA LYS A 198 -1.28 -12.72 7.64
C LYS A 198 -2.57 -12.07 7.14
N ASP A 199 -3.12 -11.10 7.89
CA ASP A 199 -4.28 -10.33 7.42
C ASP A 199 -3.98 -9.65 6.09
N LEU A 200 -2.84 -8.94 6.00
CA LEU A 200 -2.39 -8.30 4.78
C LEU A 200 -2.27 -9.30 3.62
N THR A 201 -1.66 -10.45 3.90
CA THR A 201 -1.43 -11.46 2.87
C THR A 201 -2.71 -12.10 2.38
N GLU A 202 -3.57 -12.59 3.29
CA GLU A 202 -4.76 -13.36 2.93
C GLU A 202 -5.93 -12.50 2.44
N LYS A 203 -6.04 -11.26 2.93
CA LYS A 203 -7.17 -10.38 2.60
C LYS A 203 -6.91 -9.47 1.41
N LEU A 204 -5.63 -9.18 1.11
CA LEU A 204 -5.24 -8.30 0.02
C LEU A 204 -4.31 -8.99 -0.99
N LEU A 205 -3.09 -9.39 -0.57
CA LEU A 205 -2.06 -9.75 -1.53
C LEU A 205 -2.37 -11.03 -2.31
N GLN A 206 -2.88 -12.08 -1.67
CA GLN A 206 -3.32 -13.29 -2.37
C GLN A 206 -4.46 -13.00 -3.37
N PRO A 207 -5.55 -12.31 -3.01
CA PRO A 207 -6.59 -11.95 -3.98
C PRO A 207 -6.10 -11.14 -5.17
N VAL A 208 -5.29 -10.10 -4.96
CA VAL A 208 -4.82 -9.25 -6.06
C VAL A 208 -3.78 -9.95 -6.92
N THR A 209 -2.90 -10.79 -6.35
CA THR A 209 -1.92 -11.55 -7.14
C THR A 209 -2.56 -12.67 -7.93
N THR A 210 -3.60 -13.28 -7.42
CA THR A 210 -4.42 -14.25 -8.17
C THR A 210 -5.14 -13.59 -9.35
N SER A 211 -5.50 -12.30 -9.22
CA SER A 211 -6.28 -11.57 -10.23
C SER A 211 -5.40 -10.84 -11.24
N PHE A 212 -4.40 -10.06 -10.80
CA PHE A 212 -3.67 -9.17 -11.71
C PHE A 212 -2.27 -8.74 -11.25
N ALA A 213 -2.00 -8.66 -9.95
CA ALA A 213 -0.86 -7.90 -9.43
C ALA A 213 0.52 -8.48 -9.82
N SER A 214 0.59 -9.74 -10.26
CA SER A 214 1.81 -10.33 -10.80
C SER A 214 2.14 -9.89 -12.23
N ILE A 215 1.18 -9.30 -12.95
CA ILE A 215 1.34 -8.89 -14.35
C ILE A 215 0.97 -7.43 -14.63
N SER A 216 0.20 -6.80 -13.75
CA SER A 216 -0.16 -5.39 -13.80
C SER A 216 0.29 -4.70 -12.52
N PRO A 217 1.14 -3.65 -12.60
CA PRO A 217 1.54 -2.92 -11.41
C PRO A 217 0.36 -2.21 -10.75
N PHE A 218 0.40 -2.07 -9.43
CA PHE A 218 -0.62 -1.34 -8.70
C PHE A 218 -0.05 -0.35 -7.70
N VAL A 219 -0.83 0.68 -7.39
CA VAL A 219 -0.58 1.66 -6.33
C VAL A 219 -1.55 1.37 -5.19
N MET A 220 -1.02 1.13 -4.01
CA MET A 220 -1.81 1.04 -2.79
C MET A 220 -1.94 2.44 -2.18
N VAL A 221 -3.12 3.02 -2.21
CA VAL A 221 -3.46 4.27 -1.54
C VAL A 221 -3.99 3.91 -0.15
N ARG A 222 -3.45 4.54 0.88
CA ARG A 222 -3.87 4.25 2.25
C ARG A 222 -5.23 4.88 2.53
N GLY A 223 -6.22 4.09 2.95
CA GLY A 223 -7.46 4.56 3.54
C GLY A 223 -7.35 4.73 5.06
N ASN A 224 -8.42 5.18 5.69
CA ASN A 224 -8.43 5.31 7.15
C ASN A 224 -8.43 3.95 7.86
N HIS A 225 -8.97 2.90 7.25
CA HIS A 225 -8.94 1.56 7.82
C HIS A 225 -7.56 0.90 7.79
N GLU A 226 -6.68 1.25 6.86
CA GLU A 226 -5.27 0.82 6.85
C GLU A 226 -4.44 1.44 7.97
N THR A 227 -4.94 2.46 8.66
CA THR A 227 -4.28 3.04 9.83
C THR A 227 -4.61 2.33 11.12
N ARG A 228 -5.62 1.45 11.10
CA ARG A 228 -6.18 0.77 12.27
C ARG A 228 -5.56 -0.61 12.48
N GLY A 229 -5.40 -0.98 13.75
CA GLY A 229 -4.78 -2.24 14.15
C GLY A 229 -3.28 -2.12 14.40
N LYS A 230 -2.76 -3.06 15.16
CA LYS A 230 -1.35 -3.01 15.61
C LYS A 230 -0.34 -3.14 14.47
N PHE A 231 -0.72 -3.76 13.34
CA PHE A 231 0.14 -3.95 12.17
C PHE A 231 0.16 -2.73 11.23
N ALA A 232 -0.69 -1.74 11.43
CA ALA A 232 -0.77 -0.55 10.58
C ALA A 232 0.57 0.18 10.41
N ARG A 233 1.45 0.13 11.44
CA ARG A 233 2.78 0.75 11.40
C ARG A 233 3.81 -0.02 10.59
N ASP A 234 3.61 -1.33 10.44
CA ASP A 234 4.47 -2.21 9.63
C ASP A 234 3.98 -2.34 8.18
N PHE A 235 2.72 -1.95 7.93
CA PHE A 235 2.03 -2.05 6.63
C PHE A 235 2.88 -1.55 5.45
N LYS A 236 3.52 -0.40 5.61
CA LYS A 236 4.35 0.24 4.57
C LYS A 236 5.51 -0.64 4.10
N GLN A 237 6.03 -1.52 4.94
CA GLN A 237 7.18 -2.36 4.61
C GLN A 237 6.90 -3.32 3.46
N TYR A 238 5.63 -3.64 3.21
CA TYR A 238 5.17 -4.58 2.18
C TYR A 238 4.90 -3.92 0.82
N PHE A 239 5.00 -2.59 0.74
CA PHE A 239 4.80 -1.83 -0.49
C PHE A 239 6.01 -0.96 -0.80
N ASP A 240 6.25 -0.70 -2.08
CA ASP A 240 7.33 0.18 -2.51
C ASP A 240 6.77 1.56 -2.91
N TYR A 241 6.71 2.45 -1.93
CA TYR A 241 6.27 3.82 -2.13
C TYR A 241 7.42 4.73 -2.55
N PRO A 242 7.26 5.61 -3.56
CA PRO A 242 8.24 6.63 -3.89
C PRO A 242 8.65 7.44 -2.65
N GLU A 243 9.95 7.67 -2.47
CA GLU A 243 10.51 8.37 -1.30
C GLU A 243 10.07 7.79 0.07
N ASN A 244 9.61 6.55 0.08
CA ASN A 244 9.04 5.89 1.27
C ASN A 244 7.91 6.69 1.94
N LYS A 245 7.05 7.35 1.13
CA LYS A 245 5.90 8.12 1.61
C LYS A 245 4.60 7.57 1.06
N PHE A 246 3.54 7.56 1.87
CA PHE A 246 2.21 7.17 1.40
C PHE A 246 1.67 8.18 0.37
N TYR A 247 1.95 9.47 0.54
CA TYR A 247 1.63 10.49 -0.46
C TYR A 247 2.80 10.68 -1.42
N HIS A 248 2.51 10.69 -2.70
CA HIS A 248 3.52 10.83 -3.75
C HIS A 248 2.88 11.28 -5.06
N SER A 249 3.71 11.58 -6.04
CA SER A 249 3.24 11.93 -7.38
C SER A 249 4.19 11.36 -8.44
N PHE A 250 3.65 11.11 -9.62
CA PHE A 250 4.41 10.61 -10.76
C PHE A 250 3.69 10.93 -12.06
N LYS A 251 4.43 11.02 -13.16
CA LYS A 251 3.88 11.13 -14.50
C LYS A 251 3.86 9.76 -15.16
N MET A 252 2.73 9.41 -15.75
CA MET A 252 2.59 8.22 -16.58
C MET A 252 1.81 8.57 -17.85
N GLY A 253 2.45 8.47 -19.00
CA GLY A 253 1.88 8.93 -20.26
C GLY A 253 1.48 10.42 -20.19
N PRO A 254 0.29 10.78 -20.65
CA PRO A 254 -0.20 12.16 -20.62
C PRO A 254 -0.71 12.62 -19.24
N ILE A 255 -0.80 11.73 -18.22
CA ILE A 255 -1.35 12.04 -16.92
C ILE A 255 -0.26 12.24 -15.86
N TYR A 256 -0.39 13.31 -15.06
CA TYR A 256 0.31 13.49 -13.80
C TYR A 256 -0.61 13.06 -12.66
N TRP A 257 -0.22 12.02 -11.98
CA TRP A 257 -0.93 11.46 -10.84
C TRP A 257 -0.43 12.06 -9.54
N ILE A 258 -1.34 12.43 -8.67
CA ILE A 258 -1.08 12.86 -7.30
C ILE A 258 -1.84 11.92 -6.38
N VAL A 259 -1.13 11.23 -5.53
CA VAL A 259 -1.70 10.39 -4.47
C VAL A 259 -1.59 11.16 -3.16
N LEU A 260 -2.71 11.46 -2.52
CA LEU A 260 -2.78 12.04 -1.20
C LEU A 260 -3.18 10.99 -0.18
N ASP A 261 -2.60 11.07 0.99
CA ASP A 261 -2.96 10.26 2.13
C ASP A 261 -3.85 11.05 3.06
N SER A 262 -5.14 10.77 3.02
CA SER A 262 -6.14 11.50 3.79
C SER A 262 -6.07 11.29 5.31
N GLY A 263 -5.35 10.25 5.78
CA GLY A 263 -5.30 9.88 7.19
C GLY A 263 -6.62 9.35 7.70
N GLU A 264 -6.96 9.66 8.94
CA GLU A 264 -8.17 9.21 9.64
C GLU A 264 -9.31 10.23 9.56
N ASP A 265 -10.52 9.76 9.86
CA ASP A 265 -11.77 10.53 9.80
C ASP A 265 -12.03 11.38 11.07
N LYS A 266 -11.56 10.96 12.26
CA LYS A 266 -11.77 11.63 13.54
C LYS A 266 -10.62 12.57 13.88
N PRO A 267 -10.80 13.54 14.81
CA PRO A 267 -9.72 14.38 15.31
C PRO A 267 -8.67 13.56 16.05
N ASP A 268 -7.43 14.03 16.04
CA ASP A 268 -6.27 13.32 16.61
C ASP A 268 -6.40 13.04 18.11
N GLU A 269 -7.16 13.89 18.84
CA GLU A 269 -7.42 13.74 20.28
C GLU A 269 -8.51 12.70 20.58
N HIS A 270 -9.15 12.14 19.55
CA HIS A 270 -10.24 11.17 19.76
C HIS A 270 -9.72 9.95 20.53
N GLU A 271 -10.48 9.52 21.54
CA GLU A 271 -10.09 8.47 22.50
C GLU A 271 -9.67 7.15 21.85
N VAL A 272 -10.25 6.80 20.69
CA VAL A 272 -9.95 5.56 19.94
C VAL A 272 -8.51 5.48 19.47
N TYR A 273 -7.80 6.60 19.35
CA TYR A 273 -6.40 6.63 18.91
C TYR A 273 -5.40 6.59 20.09
N GLY A 274 -5.87 6.79 21.32
CA GLY A 274 -5.02 6.74 22.52
C GLY A 274 -3.83 7.70 22.47
N GLY A 275 -3.94 8.85 21.77
CA GLY A 275 -2.86 9.83 21.61
C GLY A 275 -1.69 9.35 20.73
N THR A 276 -1.91 8.38 19.83
CA THR A 276 -0.83 7.78 19.03
C THR A 276 -0.81 8.21 17.56
N VAL A 277 -1.59 9.22 17.17
CA VAL A 277 -1.68 9.77 15.82
C VAL A 277 -1.45 11.27 15.81
N ASP A 278 -1.11 11.84 14.64
CA ASP A 278 -0.85 13.25 14.39
C ASP A 278 -1.17 13.56 12.92
N TYR A 279 -2.43 13.28 12.50
CA TYR A 279 -2.84 13.42 11.10
C TYR A 279 -3.05 14.86 10.69
N ASP A 280 -3.40 15.74 11.60
CA ASP A 280 -3.59 17.15 11.26
C ASP A 280 -2.26 17.80 10.86
N HIS A 281 -1.19 17.56 11.59
CA HIS A 281 0.13 18.01 11.20
C HIS A 281 0.62 17.33 9.92
N TYR A 282 0.40 16.04 9.80
CA TYR A 282 0.75 15.26 8.61
C TYR A 282 0.06 15.78 7.33
N ARG A 283 -1.19 16.21 7.40
CA ARG A 283 -1.90 16.85 6.27
C ARG A 283 -1.30 18.21 5.91
N LEU A 284 -0.84 18.98 6.90
CA LEU A 284 -0.13 20.26 6.65
C LEU A 284 1.23 20.03 5.97
N GLU A 285 1.97 18.98 6.33
CA GLU A 285 3.19 18.59 5.61
C GLU A 285 2.88 18.24 4.14
N GLN A 286 1.82 17.48 3.91
CA GLN A 286 1.36 17.15 2.56
C GLN A 286 0.94 18.39 1.76
N LYS A 287 0.26 19.36 2.40
CA LYS A 287 -0.07 20.65 1.76
C LYS A 287 1.18 21.33 1.21
N ALA A 288 2.21 21.48 2.05
CA ALA A 288 3.46 22.10 1.66
C ALA A 288 4.19 21.34 0.53
N TRP A 289 4.12 20.01 0.53
CA TRP A 289 4.62 19.17 -0.54
C TRP A 289 3.78 19.33 -1.82
N LEU A 290 2.45 19.31 -1.72
CA LEU A 290 1.52 19.44 -2.84
C LEU A 290 1.73 20.74 -3.61
N GLU A 291 1.91 21.87 -2.92
CA GLU A 291 2.23 23.16 -3.51
C GLU A 291 3.52 23.15 -4.35
N LYS A 292 4.50 22.33 -3.95
CA LYS A 292 5.77 22.16 -4.70
C LYS A 292 5.58 21.30 -5.95
N VAL A 293 4.93 20.14 -5.81
CA VAL A 293 4.78 19.19 -6.92
C VAL A 293 3.88 19.73 -8.03
N LEU A 294 2.86 20.50 -7.68
CA LEU A 294 2.00 21.18 -8.66
C LEU A 294 2.74 22.24 -9.50
N LYS A 295 3.86 22.77 -9.01
CA LYS A 295 4.75 23.69 -9.73
C LYS A 295 5.90 23.00 -10.46
N SER A 296 6.04 21.66 -10.32
CA SER A 296 7.14 20.89 -10.89
C SER A 296 7.16 20.93 -12.43
N LYS A 297 8.34 20.69 -13.01
CA LYS A 297 8.51 20.55 -14.46
C LYS A 297 7.76 19.33 -14.99
N GLU A 298 7.78 18.26 -14.23
CA GLU A 298 7.14 17.00 -14.57
C GLU A 298 5.62 17.19 -14.72
N ARG A 299 4.98 17.79 -13.70
CA ARG A 299 3.55 18.15 -13.76
C ARG A 299 3.24 19.06 -14.95
N LYS A 300 4.04 20.08 -15.20
CA LYS A 300 3.83 21.02 -16.32
C LYS A 300 3.97 20.35 -17.69
N SER A 301 4.70 19.26 -17.80
CA SER A 301 4.84 18.48 -19.04
C SER A 301 3.66 17.55 -19.32
N ALA A 302 2.87 17.23 -18.30
CA ALA A 302 1.67 16.42 -18.44
C ALA A 302 0.51 17.22 -19.07
N LYS A 303 -0.43 16.51 -19.72
CA LYS A 303 -1.63 17.10 -20.32
C LYS A 303 -2.76 17.19 -19.30
N HIS A 304 -2.80 16.22 -18.38
CA HIS A 304 -3.84 16.06 -17.39
C HIS A 304 -3.24 15.91 -15.99
N THR A 305 -4.01 16.27 -14.97
CA THR A 305 -3.65 16.09 -13.57
C THR A 305 -4.82 15.46 -12.83
N ILE A 306 -4.62 14.28 -12.27
CA ILE A 306 -5.63 13.54 -11.51
C ILE A 306 -5.10 13.33 -10.10
N VAL A 307 -5.94 13.61 -9.11
CA VAL A 307 -5.69 13.35 -7.69
C VAL A 307 -6.46 12.12 -7.27
N VAL A 308 -5.80 11.21 -6.56
CA VAL A 308 -6.41 10.06 -5.91
C VAL A 308 -6.20 10.18 -4.41
N THR A 309 -7.26 10.13 -3.65
CA THR A 309 -7.28 10.20 -2.19
C THR A 309 -8.41 9.34 -1.66
N HIS A 310 -8.29 8.77 -0.47
CA HIS A 310 -9.35 7.89 0.02
C HIS A 310 -10.55 8.68 0.55
N ILE A 311 -10.37 9.55 1.56
CA ILE A 311 -11.45 10.37 2.11
C ILE A 311 -11.72 11.55 1.17
N PRO A 312 -12.94 11.70 0.63
CA PRO A 312 -13.30 12.85 -0.17
C PRO A 312 -13.44 14.08 0.72
N PHE A 313 -13.07 15.24 0.21
CA PHE A 313 -13.20 16.51 0.92
C PHE A 313 -14.28 17.44 0.33
N HIS A 314 -15.10 16.88 -0.59
CA HIS A 314 -16.34 17.47 -1.10
C HIS A 314 -17.39 16.37 -1.22
N HIS A 315 -18.65 16.73 -1.08
CA HIS A 315 -19.79 15.83 -1.27
C HIS A 315 -19.76 14.58 -0.38
N SER A 316 -19.29 14.75 0.84
CA SER A 316 -19.15 13.74 1.86
C SER A 316 -19.70 14.24 3.20
N ASP A 317 -19.44 13.51 4.27
CA ASP A 317 -19.80 13.88 5.62
C ASP A 317 -19.02 15.10 6.17
N ASP A 318 -19.41 15.57 7.35
CA ASP A 318 -18.77 16.69 8.06
C ASP A 318 -17.78 16.23 9.14
N TRP A 319 -17.22 15.02 9.02
CA TRP A 319 -16.22 14.54 9.95
C TRP A 319 -14.96 15.39 9.92
N HIS A 320 -14.21 15.41 11.03
CA HIS A 320 -13.02 16.24 11.16
C HIS A 320 -12.03 15.98 10.01
N GLY A 321 -11.76 14.70 9.68
CA GLY A 321 -10.84 14.33 8.61
C GLY A 321 -11.26 14.89 7.25
N THR A 322 -12.55 14.84 6.91
CA THR A 322 -13.10 15.46 5.69
C THR A 322 -12.84 16.97 5.67
N GLN A 323 -13.22 17.68 6.74
CA GLN A 323 -13.07 19.13 6.83
C GLN A 323 -11.60 19.57 6.84
N HIS A 324 -10.73 18.83 7.53
CA HIS A 324 -9.31 19.17 7.59
C HIS A 324 -8.60 18.88 6.27
N ASN A 325 -8.95 17.80 5.55
CA ASN A 325 -8.48 17.56 4.19
C ASN A 325 -8.93 18.68 3.23
N LYS A 326 -10.18 19.14 3.34
CA LYS A 326 -10.70 20.28 2.57
C LYS A 326 -9.87 21.54 2.86
N LEU A 327 -9.65 21.87 4.12
CA LEU A 327 -8.84 23.01 4.54
C LEU A 327 -7.39 22.96 4.00
N CYS A 328 -6.80 21.78 3.98
CA CYS A 328 -5.42 21.60 3.52
C CYS A 328 -5.29 21.61 2.00
N PHE A 329 -6.17 20.95 1.27
CA PHE A 329 -5.92 20.62 -0.13
C PHE A 329 -6.79 21.36 -1.14
N HIS A 330 -8.04 21.72 -0.79
CA HIS A 330 -8.98 22.26 -1.75
C HIS A 330 -8.47 23.49 -2.49
N GLU A 331 -8.07 24.54 -1.76
CA GLU A 331 -7.60 25.79 -2.38
C GLU A 331 -6.36 25.59 -3.24
N VAL A 332 -5.44 24.72 -2.82
CA VAL A 332 -4.23 24.40 -3.56
C VAL A 332 -4.57 23.72 -4.89
N LEU A 333 -5.54 22.79 -4.89
CA LEU A 333 -5.98 22.11 -6.11
C LEU A 333 -6.78 23.04 -7.03
N GLN A 334 -7.69 23.81 -6.44
CA GLN A 334 -8.52 24.81 -7.13
C GLN A 334 -7.69 25.79 -7.97
N ASN A 335 -6.54 26.23 -7.43
CA ASN A 335 -5.64 27.20 -8.08
C ASN A 335 -4.66 26.59 -9.09
N ASN A 336 -4.66 25.25 -9.29
CA ASN A 336 -3.61 24.57 -10.07
C ASN A 336 -4.09 23.67 -11.23
N LYS A 337 -5.29 23.89 -11.79
CA LYS A 337 -5.82 23.19 -12.98
C LYS A 337 -5.78 21.66 -12.83
N VAL A 338 -6.38 21.14 -11.78
CA VAL A 338 -6.63 19.69 -11.60
C VAL A 338 -7.83 19.31 -12.45
N ASP A 339 -7.81 18.16 -13.11
CA ASP A 339 -8.90 17.67 -13.93
C ASP A 339 -9.94 16.92 -13.10
N ALA A 340 -9.48 16.05 -12.19
CA ALA A 340 -10.35 15.26 -11.34
C ALA A 340 -9.72 14.95 -9.98
N VAL A 341 -10.59 14.80 -8.97
CA VAL A 341 -10.30 14.19 -7.66
C VAL A 341 -11.13 12.93 -7.56
N ILE A 342 -10.49 11.80 -7.29
CA ILE A 342 -11.09 10.47 -7.21
C ILE A 342 -10.95 9.95 -5.79
N SER A 343 -12.05 9.54 -5.17
CA SER A 343 -12.15 9.15 -3.76
C SER A 343 -13.01 7.89 -3.56
N GLY A 344 -13.06 7.39 -2.33
CA GLY A 344 -13.93 6.31 -1.84
C GLY A 344 -14.58 6.68 -0.52
N HIS A 345 -14.45 5.84 0.52
CA HIS A 345 -14.79 6.10 1.91
C HIS A 345 -16.29 6.11 2.26
N THR A 346 -17.12 6.80 1.48
CA THR A 346 -18.54 7.00 1.82
C THR A 346 -19.39 5.74 1.66
N HIS A 347 -18.87 4.72 0.97
CA HIS A 347 -19.60 3.53 0.53
C HIS A 347 -20.80 3.82 -0.38
N GLU A 348 -20.96 5.07 -0.80
CA GLU A 348 -21.98 5.52 -1.76
C GLU A 348 -21.29 6.20 -2.94
N HIS A 349 -21.63 5.77 -4.13
CA HIS A 349 -21.00 6.32 -5.31
C HIS A 349 -21.67 7.64 -5.72
N SER A 350 -20.86 8.60 -6.14
CA SER A 350 -21.35 9.87 -6.69
C SER A 350 -20.40 10.46 -7.73
N PHE A 351 -20.97 11.34 -8.57
CA PHE A 351 -20.25 12.08 -9.60
C PHE A 351 -20.69 13.54 -9.58
N HIS A 352 -19.73 14.45 -9.53
CA HIS A 352 -19.98 15.89 -9.50
C HIS A 352 -19.12 16.59 -10.55
N ALA A 353 -19.78 17.33 -11.45
CA ALA A 353 -19.11 18.21 -12.39
C ALA A 353 -18.58 19.47 -11.68
N PRO A 354 -17.61 20.18 -12.29
CA PRO A 354 -17.18 21.48 -11.78
C PRO A 354 -18.36 22.44 -11.56
N ASP A 355 -18.35 23.13 -10.43
CA ASP A 355 -19.38 24.07 -10.01
C ASP A 355 -18.79 25.31 -9.30
N ASN A 356 -19.57 25.99 -8.46
CA ASN A 356 -19.10 27.14 -7.69
C ASN A 356 -18.20 26.77 -6.50
N GLU A 357 -18.25 25.49 -6.05
CA GLU A 357 -17.45 25.02 -4.92
C GLU A 357 -16.09 24.48 -5.37
N HIS A 358 -16.03 23.83 -6.55
CA HIS A 358 -14.77 23.26 -7.08
C HIS A 358 -14.73 23.30 -8.61
N ASN A 359 -13.57 23.60 -9.18
CA ASN A 359 -13.38 23.72 -10.63
C ASN A 359 -12.81 22.44 -11.29
N TYR A 360 -12.90 21.30 -10.62
CA TYR A 360 -12.50 19.98 -11.07
C TYR A 360 -13.64 18.97 -10.90
N TYR A 361 -13.59 17.87 -11.62
CA TYR A 361 -14.55 16.77 -11.42
C TYR A 361 -14.28 16.04 -10.11
N VAL A 362 -15.31 15.63 -9.39
CA VAL A 362 -15.22 14.79 -8.19
C VAL A 362 -15.94 13.48 -8.48
N LEU A 363 -15.21 12.36 -8.30
CA LEU A 363 -15.75 11.02 -8.42
C LEU A 363 -15.54 10.29 -7.09
N ILE A 364 -16.60 9.77 -6.53
CA ILE A 364 -16.58 8.97 -5.31
C ILE A 364 -17.05 7.56 -5.67
N GLY A 365 -16.24 6.55 -5.34
CA GLY A 365 -16.58 5.16 -5.59
C GLY A 365 -17.54 4.60 -4.55
N GLY A 366 -18.20 3.49 -4.89
CA GLY A 366 -19.13 2.79 -4.00
C GLY A 366 -18.43 1.90 -2.97
N GLY A 367 -19.21 1.21 -2.15
CA GLY A 367 -18.74 0.40 -1.04
C GLY A 367 -18.67 -1.11 -1.34
N PRO A 368 -18.42 -1.94 -0.31
CA PRO A 368 -18.11 -3.36 -0.47
C PRO A 368 -19.32 -4.25 -0.77
N LYS A 369 -20.54 -3.76 -0.52
CA LYS A 369 -21.77 -4.57 -0.65
C LYS A 369 -22.09 -4.83 -2.11
N ALA A 370 -22.51 -6.05 -2.44
CA ALA A 370 -23.02 -6.41 -3.76
C ALA A 370 -24.17 -5.47 -4.18
N GLY A 371 -24.14 -5.00 -5.43
CA GLY A 371 -25.05 -3.99 -5.95
C GLY A 371 -24.59 -2.55 -5.74
N ASN A 372 -23.63 -2.32 -4.83
CA ASN A 372 -23.04 -0.99 -4.54
C ASN A 372 -21.56 -0.88 -4.89
N ARG A 373 -20.95 -1.97 -5.32
CA ARG A 373 -19.55 -1.98 -5.77
C ARG A 373 -19.41 -1.23 -7.08
N THR A 374 -18.35 -0.44 -7.18
CA THR A 374 -18.00 0.29 -8.40
C THR A 374 -16.53 0.16 -8.73
N TYR A 375 -16.19 0.54 -9.95
CA TYR A 375 -14.83 0.80 -10.37
C TYR A 375 -14.80 2.05 -11.24
N ILE A 376 -13.62 2.69 -11.31
CA ILE A 376 -13.42 3.87 -12.14
C ILE A 376 -12.40 3.54 -13.22
N GLU A 377 -12.76 3.77 -14.48
CA GLU A 377 -11.87 3.68 -15.62
C GLU A 377 -11.35 5.06 -16.00
N VAL A 378 -10.03 5.17 -16.14
CA VAL A 378 -9.36 6.37 -16.65
C VAL A 378 -8.64 6.01 -17.94
N LYS A 379 -8.94 6.74 -19.01
CA LYS A 379 -8.27 6.64 -20.31
C LYS A 379 -7.77 8.01 -20.71
N ALA A 380 -6.53 8.10 -21.14
CA ALA A 380 -6.02 9.31 -21.73
C ALA A 380 -5.24 9.00 -23.01
N GLN A 381 -5.40 9.86 -24.02
CA GLN A 381 -4.64 9.83 -25.26
C GLN A 381 -4.34 11.26 -25.70
N GLY A 382 -3.07 11.65 -25.63
CA GLY A 382 -2.67 13.01 -25.89
C GLY A 382 -3.40 14.01 -24.99
N LYS A 383 -4.22 14.89 -25.58
CA LYS A 383 -5.06 15.87 -24.87
C LYS A 383 -6.43 15.32 -24.47
N GLN A 384 -6.82 14.15 -24.98
CA GLN A 384 -8.08 13.55 -24.63
C GLN A 384 -8.00 12.82 -23.31
N LEU A 385 -8.98 13.09 -22.42
CA LEU A 385 -9.14 12.41 -21.13
C LEU A 385 -10.58 11.92 -21.02
N GLN A 386 -10.73 10.67 -20.64
CA GLN A 386 -12.02 10.04 -20.34
C GLN A 386 -11.94 9.40 -18.96
N VAL A 387 -12.91 9.71 -18.11
CA VAL A 387 -13.05 9.08 -16.79
C VAL A 387 -14.48 8.64 -16.62
N ASP A 388 -14.68 7.37 -16.32
CA ASP A 388 -15.98 6.72 -16.17
C ASP A 388 -16.13 6.07 -14.82
N LEU A 389 -17.22 6.33 -14.11
CA LEU A 389 -17.65 5.64 -12.90
C LEU A 389 -18.66 4.56 -13.29
N ILE A 390 -18.39 3.30 -12.92
CA ILE A 390 -19.09 2.14 -13.46
C ILE A 390 -19.41 1.18 -12.30
N LYS A 391 -20.65 0.62 -12.31
CA LYS A 391 -21.09 -0.42 -11.35
C LYS A 391 -20.43 -1.77 -11.63
N GLU A 392 -20.44 -2.65 -10.63
CA GLU A 392 -19.94 -4.02 -10.73
C GLU A 392 -20.57 -4.87 -11.85
N ASN A 393 -21.78 -4.52 -12.31
CA ASN A 393 -22.44 -5.17 -13.42
C ASN A 393 -22.05 -4.64 -14.82
N GLY A 394 -21.17 -3.63 -14.87
CA GLY A 394 -20.70 -2.97 -16.10
C GLY A 394 -21.60 -1.84 -16.59
N GLU A 395 -22.64 -1.46 -15.85
CA GLU A 395 -23.48 -0.28 -16.12
C GLU A 395 -22.70 1.00 -15.79
N GLN A 396 -22.53 1.89 -16.78
CA GLN A 396 -21.93 3.20 -16.56
C GLN A 396 -22.90 4.08 -15.79
N ILE A 397 -22.49 4.57 -14.62
CA ILE A 397 -23.26 5.52 -13.80
C ILE A 397 -23.14 6.90 -14.41
N GLN A 398 -21.92 7.39 -14.56
CA GLN A 398 -21.59 8.72 -15.04
C GLN A 398 -20.14 8.77 -15.51
N GLY A 399 -19.75 9.84 -16.17
CA GLY A 399 -18.37 10.08 -16.58
C GLY A 399 -18.21 11.40 -17.30
N PHE A 400 -16.97 11.77 -17.60
CA PHE A 400 -16.69 12.96 -18.38
C PHE A 400 -15.66 12.69 -19.48
N ARG A 401 -15.64 13.58 -20.44
CA ARG A 401 -14.69 13.64 -21.54
C ARG A 401 -14.12 15.04 -21.61
N LYS A 402 -12.81 15.16 -21.84
CA LYS A 402 -12.10 16.42 -21.98
C LYS A 402 -11.04 16.28 -23.08
N GLY A 403 -10.83 17.32 -23.89
CA GLY A 403 -9.83 17.36 -24.94
C GLY A 403 -10.29 18.02 -26.19
#